data_4fd5c72a7e9d97571478033a6759b9e5
#
_entry.id   4fd5c72a7e9d97571478033a6759b9e5
#
_cell.length_a   1.000
_cell.length_b   1.000
_cell.length_c   1.000
_cell.angle_alpha   90.00
_cell.angle_beta   90.00
_cell.angle_gamma   90.00
#
_symmetry.space_group_name_H-M   'P 1'
#
loop_
_entity.id
_entity.type
_entity.pdbx_description
1 polymer ?
#
loop_
_entity_poly.entity_id
_entity_poly.type
_entity_poly.pdbx_seq_one_letter_code
_entity_poly.pdbx_strand_id
1 'polypeptide(L)'
;ELSQNLSYSLNVEPDLATMLAAFLYSAHIHNAPILIAGPCGQDIANALSVSLYADNAGQLMFGEQFDCDIADAVNNVNEHIVAAQNMFGKGWGDIIPQMLANSRKHIVWTHPYVEDLAIEPQGLYNYMLPVISECFVGTVSSLEPYAGKRSEDFIGYVPKDTHPLRIAAFKKLGISKALLRQLSRVISDAKVMVDSPERAKDMEMLFGVMPICVLTGQLDVMREVLEAESGISSAVKAEAERYLKDE
;
A
#
# COMPACT_ATOMS: atom_id res chain seq x y z
N GLU A 1 -11.73 -11.39 7.34
CA GLU A 1 -11.88 -11.86 5.95
C GLU A 1 -10.69 -11.44 5.09
N LEU A 2 -10.35 -10.13 4.98
CA LEU A 2 -9.24 -9.68 4.15
C LEU A 2 -7.90 -10.32 4.56
N SER A 3 -7.55 -10.37 5.85
CA SER A 3 -6.30 -11.02 6.29
C SER A 3 -6.28 -12.52 5.99
N GLN A 4 -7.44 -13.18 6.07
CA GLN A 4 -7.58 -14.59 5.70
C GLN A 4 -7.38 -14.80 4.20
N ASN A 5 -7.96 -13.93 3.37
CA ASN A 5 -7.75 -13.96 1.91
C ASN A 5 -6.28 -13.74 1.54
N LEU A 6 -5.61 -12.78 2.17
CA LEU A 6 -4.17 -12.54 1.95
C LEU A 6 -3.32 -13.75 2.37
N SER A 7 -3.61 -14.35 3.53
CA SER A 7 -2.89 -15.56 3.95
C SER A 7 -3.19 -16.76 3.05
N TYR A 8 -4.41 -16.90 2.60
CA TYR A 8 -4.85 -18.09 1.88
C TYR A 8 -4.48 -18.07 0.40
N SER A 9 -4.76 -16.96 -0.29
CA SER A 9 -4.50 -16.84 -1.73
C SER A 9 -3.06 -16.44 -2.07
N LEU A 10 -2.40 -15.68 -1.20
CA LEU A 10 -1.06 -15.14 -1.44
C LEU A 10 0.01 -15.74 -0.52
N ASN A 11 -0.36 -16.70 0.31
CA ASN A 11 0.52 -17.36 1.27
C ASN A 11 1.30 -16.35 2.16
N VAL A 12 0.62 -15.27 2.54
CA VAL A 12 1.17 -14.27 3.47
C VAL A 12 1.12 -14.85 4.88
N GLU A 13 2.18 -14.68 5.63
CA GLU A 13 2.25 -15.09 7.04
C GLU A 13 1.13 -14.39 7.84
N PRO A 14 0.39 -15.09 8.75
CA PRO A 14 -0.83 -14.57 9.36
C PRO A 14 -0.70 -13.22 10.06
N ASP A 15 0.41 -12.98 10.76
CA ASP A 15 0.64 -11.70 11.44
C ASP A 15 0.88 -10.57 10.43
N LEU A 16 1.67 -10.84 9.38
CA LEU A 16 1.90 -9.90 8.28
C LEU A 16 0.62 -9.64 7.49
N ALA A 17 -0.18 -10.69 7.24
CA ALA A 17 -1.48 -10.57 6.59
C ALA A 17 -2.45 -9.69 7.38
N THR A 18 -2.42 -9.79 8.72
CA THR A 18 -3.25 -8.94 9.59
C THR A 18 -2.83 -7.48 9.51
N MET A 19 -1.53 -7.20 9.54
CA MET A 19 -1.02 -5.84 9.42
C MET A 19 -1.29 -5.25 8.02
N LEU A 20 -1.06 -6.03 6.96
CA LEU A 20 -1.34 -5.60 5.58
C LEU A 20 -2.83 -5.35 5.38
N ALA A 21 -3.70 -6.24 5.87
CA ALA A 21 -5.15 -6.07 5.79
C ALA A 21 -5.63 -4.80 6.49
N ALA A 22 -5.11 -4.53 7.69
CA ALA A 22 -5.46 -3.32 8.44
C ALA A 22 -5.01 -2.05 7.71
N PHE A 23 -3.80 -2.07 7.12
CA PHE A 23 -3.29 -0.94 6.35
C PHE A 23 -4.12 -0.70 5.07
N LEU A 24 -4.36 -1.74 4.28
CA LEU A 24 -5.14 -1.64 3.03
C LEU A 24 -6.58 -1.17 3.31
N TYR A 25 -7.22 -1.73 4.35
CA TYR A 25 -8.55 -1.30 4.75
C TYR A 25 -8.57 0.15 5.23
N SER A 26 -7.61 0.55 6.06
CA SER A 26 -7.49 1.95 6.50
C SER A 26 -7.26 2.89 5.33
N ALA A 27 -6.39 2.54 4.38
CA ALA A 27 -6.18 3.33 3.17
C ALA A 27 -7.49 3.46 2.37
N HIS A 28 -8.26 2.37 2.27
CA HIS A 28 -9.55 2.37 1.56
C HIS A 28 -10.58 3.30 2.21
N ILE A 29 -10.79 3.24 3.54
CA ILE A 29 -11.78 4.10 4.23
C ILE A 29 -11.40 5.59 4.17
N HIS A 30 -10.13 5.90 4.02
CA HIS A 30 -9.64 7.27 3.82
C HIS A 30 -9.52 7.68 2.36
N ASN A 31 -9.94 6.83 1.44
CA ASN A 31 -9.73 6.99 -0.01
C ASN A 31 -8.29 7.41 -0.34
N ALA A 32 -7.33 6.83 0.37
CA ALA A 32 -5.92 7.08 0.20
C ALA A 32 -5.38 6.20 -0.94
N PRO A 33 -4.87 6.78 -2.01
CA PRO A 33 -4.35 6.00 -3.12
C PRO A 33 -3.17 5.13 -2.69
N ILE A 34 -3.09 3.91 -3.19
CA ILE A 34 -2.04 2.94 -2.86
C ILE A 34 -1.20 2.65 -4.09
N LEU A 35 0.11 2.53 -3.89
CA LEU A 35 1.03 1.95 -4.86
C LEU A 35 1.56 0.62 -4.32
N ILE A 36 1.27 -0.48 -4.97
CA ILE A 36 1.85 -1.79 -4.66
C ILE A 36 3.04 -2.02 -5.61
N ALA A 37 4.23 -1.96 -5.04
CA ALA A 37 5.50 -2.19 -5.73
C ALA A 37 5.97 -3.62 -5.48
N GLY A 38 6.27 -4.37 -6.54
CA GLY A 38 6.69 -5.76 -6.47
C GLY A 38 5.62 -6.73 -6.98
N PRO A 39 5.83 -8.05 -6.80
CA PRO A 39 4.96 -9.10 -7.33
C PRO A 39 3.56 -9.09 -6.71
N CYS A 40 2.61 -9.71 -7.40
CA CYS A 40 1.25 -9.95 -6.89
C CYS A 40 0.43 -8.70 -6.55
N GLY A 41 0.78 -7.53 -7.07
CA GLY A 41 0.04 -6.30 -6.81
C GLY A 41 -1.43 -6.40 -7.21
N GLN A 42 -1.73 -7.01 -8.35
CA GLN A 42 -3.10 -7.25 -8.81
C GLN A 42 -3.86 -8.19 -7.87
N ASP A 43 -3.19 -9.25 -7.39
CA ASP A 43 -3.83 -10.24 -6.51
C ASP A 43 -4.14 -9.64 -5.13
N ILE A 44 -3.27 -8.76 -4.64
CA ILE A 44 -3.53 -7.98 -3.41
C ILE A 44 -4.74 -7.04 -3.61
N ALA A 45 -4.82 -6.36 -4.74
CA ALA A 45 -5.97 -5.51 -5.07
C ALA A 45 -7.26 -6.33 -5.20
N ASN A 46 -7.19 -7.52 -5.80
CA ASN A 46 -8.31 -8.47 -5.87
C ASN A 46 -8.74 -8.95 -4.48
N ALA A 47 -7.78 -9.35 -3.64
CA ALA A 47 -8.09 -9.78 -2.26
C ALA A 47 -8.82 -8.67 -1.48
N LEU A 48 -8.39 -7.41 -1.63
CA LEU A 48 -9.04 -6.25 -1.03
C LEU A 48 -10.47 -6.08 -1.57
N SER A 49 -10.64 -6.10 -2.90
CA SER A 49 -11.95 -5.89 -3.55
C SER A 49 -12.95 -7.00 -3.22
N VAL A 50 -12.53 -8.25 -3.34
CA VAL A 50 -13.37 -9.42 -3.02
C VAL A 50 -13.81 -9.40 -1.55
N SER A 51 -12.90 -9.05 -0.64
CA SER A 51 -13.22 -8.99 0.79
C SER A 51 -14.21 -7.89 1.15
N LEU A 52 -14.19 -6.75 0.43
CA LEU A 52 -15.06 -5.61 0.74
C LEU A 52 -16.36 -5.60 -0.07
N TYR A 53 -16.29 -6.05 -1.32
CA TYR A 53 -17.38 -5.87 -2.29
C TYR A 53 -17.89 -7.18 -2.90
N ALA A 54 -17.28 -8.33 -2.55
CA ALA A 54 -17.56 -9.63 -3.15
C ALA A 54 -17.37 -9.65 -4.69
N ASP A 55 -16.50 -8.79 -5.21
CA ASP A 55 -16.18 -8.66 -6.62
C ASP A 55 -14.69 -8.39 -6.82
N ASN A 56 -14.12 -8.79 -7.95
CA ASN A 56 -12.72 -8.52 -8.27
C ASN A 56 -12.47 -7.01 -8.43
N ALA A 57 -11.21 -6.60 -8.29
CA ALA A 57 -10.82 -5.25 -8.66
C ALA A 57 -10.93 -5.06 -10.17
N GLY A 58 -11.49 -3.94 -10.59
CA GLY A 58 -11.49 -3.55 -11.99
C GLY A 58 -10.06 -3.32 -12.48
N GLN A 59 -9.77 -3.72 -13.71
CA GLN A 59 -8.43 -3.60 -14.28
C GLN A 59 -8.38 -2.44 -15.26
N LEU A 60 -7.40 -1.57 -15.10
CA LEU A 60 -7.11 -0.50 -16.03
C LEU A 60 -5.63 -0.58 -16.43
N MET A 61 -5.39 -0.89 -17.69
CA MET A 61 -4.04 -0.98 -18.24
C MET A 61 -3.76 0.21 -19.14
N PHE A 62 -2.71 0.96 -18.84
CA PHE A 62 -2.30 2.11 -19.63
C PHE A 62 -1.38 1.67 -20.76
N GLY A 63 -1.83 1.88 -22.00
CA GLY A 63 -1.06 1.61 -23.21
C GLY A 63 -0.10 2.75 -23.59
N GLU A 64 0.57 2.63 -24.73
CA GLU A 64 1.54 3.64 -25.22
C GLU A 64 0.87 4.93 -25.68
N GLN A 65 -0.40 4.86 -26.12
CA GLN A 65 -1.20 6.02 -26.49
C GLN A 65 -2.47 6.02 -25.67
N PHE A 66 -2.66 7.07 -24.91
CA PHE A 66 -3.85 7.28 -24.10
C PHE A 66 -4.66 8.40 -24.75
N ASP A 67 -5.63 8.02 -25.60
CA ASP A 67 -6.45 8.95 -26.39
C ASP A 67 -7.79 9.33 -25.70
N CYS A 68 -8.05 8.84 -24.49
CA CYS A 68 -9.30 9.15 -23.78
C CYS A 68 -9.04 9.96 -22.52
N ASP A 69 -10.07 10.64 -22.02
CA ASP A 69 -10.05 11.23 -20.69
C ASP A 69 -9.84 10.12 -19.65
N ILE A 70 -8.73 10.21 -18.95
CA ILE A 70 -8.30 9.21 -17.98
C ILE A 70 -9.28 9.11 -16.82
N ALA A 71 -9.83 10.24 -16.39
CA ALA A 71 -10.83 10.26 -15.33
C ALA A 71 -12.09 9.52 -15.76
N ASP A 72 -12.50 9.69 -17.03
CA ASP A 72 -13.63 8.96 -17.60
C ASP A 72 -13.32 7.46 -17.70
N ALA A 73 -12.11 7.08 -18.12
CA ALA A 73 -11.71 5.68 -18.17
C ALA A 73 -11.82 5.01 -16.79
N VAL A 74 -11.30 5.65 -15.73
CA VAL A 74 -11.41 5.14 -14.36
C VAL A 74 -12.85 5.08 -13.88
N ASN A 75 -13.65 6.10 -14.15
CA ASN A 75 -15.03 6.17 -13.67
C ASN A 75 -15.98 5.22 -14.41
N ASN A 76 -15.63 4.82 -15.65
CA ASN A 76 -16.37 3.85 -16.44
C ASN A 76 -16.12 2.38 -16.04
N VAL A 77 -15.10 2.11 -15.22
CA VAL A 77 -14.94 0.80 -14.58
C VAL A 77 -16.12 0.60 -13.62
N ASN A 78 -16.77 -0.56 -13.66
CA ASN A 78 -17.94 -0.81 -12.81
C ASN A 78 -17.59 -1.04 -11.35
N GLU A 79 -16.44 -1.61 -11.09
CA GLU A 79 -15.95 -2.03 -9.79
C GLU A 79 -15.61 -0.83 -8.89
N HIS A 80 -15.67 -1.02 -7.57
CA HIS A 80 -15.38 0.02 -6.58
C HIS A 80 -13.88 0.28 -6.39
N ILE A 81 -13.06 -0.75 -6.61
CA ILE A 81 -11.61 -0.68 -6.54
C ILE A 81 -11.05 -0.90 -7.95
N VAL A 82 -10.15 -0.05 -8.37
CA VAL A 82 -9.50 -0.10 -9.68
C VAL A 82 -8.01 -0.33 -9.51
N ALA A 83 -7.52 -1.43 -10.06
CA ALA A 83 -6.10 -1.71 -10.17
C ALA A 83 -5.57 -1.11 -11.49
N ALA A 84 -4.71 -0.11 -11.37
CA ALA A 84 -4.11 0.60 -12.49
C ALA A 84 -2.68 0.12 -12.73
N GLN A 85 -2.38 -0.32 -13.96
CA GLN A 85 -1.11 -0.92 -14.36
C GLN A 85 -0.44 -0.14 -15.48
N ASN A 86 0.87 -0.28 -15.62
CA ASN A 86 1.68 0.28 -16.71
C ASN A 86 1.64 1.81 -16.83
N MET A 87 1.49 2.52 -15.71
CA MET A 87 1.44 3.98 -15.71
C MET A 87 2.81 4.64 -15.74
N PHE A 88 3.81 3.99 -15.16
CA PHE A 88 5.10 4.59 -14.89
C PHE A 88 5.94 4.75 -16.16
N GLY A 89 6.81 5.77 -16.17
CA GLY A 89 7.64 6.11 -17.32
C GLY A 89 6.98 6.93 -18.43
N LYS A 90 5.67 7.25 -18.36
CA LYS A 90 4.90 7.83 -19.49
C LYS A 90 4.05 9.05 -19.12
N GLY A 91 4.67 10.08 -18.52
CA GLY A 91 3.95 11.33 -18.22
C GLY A 91 2.99 11.24 -17.04
N TRP A 92 3.25 10.34 -16.11
CA TRP A 92 2.47 10.15 -14.88
C TRP A 92 2.20 11.46 -14.11
N GLY A 93 3.12 12.45 -14.20
CA GLY A 93 2.97 13.75 -13.54
C GLY A 93 1.70 14.50 -13.93
N ASP A 94 1.21 14.30 -15.15
CA ASP A 94 -0.03 14.88 -15.63
C ASP A 94 -1.23 13.96 -15.37
N ILE A 95 -1.02 12.66 -15.42
CA ILE A 95 -2.06 11.64 -15.34
C ILE A 95 -2.57 11.47 -13.91
N ILE A 96 -1.65 11.24 -12.96
CA ILE A 96 -2.02 10.92 -11.58
C ILE A 96 -2.85 12.03 -10.91
N PRO A 97 -2.48 13.32 -10.97
CA PRO A 97 -3.30 14.37 -10.40
C PRO A 97 -4.72 14.44 -10.99
N GLN A 98 -4.87 14.21 -12.30
CA GLN A 98 -6.18 14.19 -12.94
C GLN A 98 -7.03 13.01 -12.49
N MET A 99 -6.45 11.82 -12.41
CA MET A 99 -7.12 10.64 -11.89
C MET A 99 -7.62 10.87 -10.46
N LEU A 100 -6.76 11.40 -9.59
CA LEU A 100 -7.11 11.64 -8.18
C LEU A 100 -8.16 12.73 -8.00
N ALA A 101 -8.11 13.79 -8.79
CA ALA A 101 -9.06 14.90 -8.69
C ALA A 101 -10.48 14.51 -9.09
N ASN A 102 -10.63 13.59 -10.04
CA ASN A 102 -11.90 13.30 -10.69
C ASN A 102 -12.43 11.90 -10.42
N SER A 103 -11.61 11.00 -9.81
CA SER A 103 -12.04 9.64 -9.54
C SER A 103 -12.92 9.55 -8.29
N ARG A 104 -14.02 8.79 -8.42
CA ARG A 104 -14.86 8.34 -7.30
C ARG A 104 -14.49 6.93 -6.83
N LYS A 105 -13.48 6.33 -7.43
CA LYS A 105 -13.02 4.96 -7.18
C LYS A 105 -11.80 4.98 -6.28
N HIS A 106 -11.63 3.92 -5.51
CA HIS A 106 -10.37 3.68 -4.81
C HIS A 106 -9.35 3.12 -5.80
N ILE A 107 -8.25 3.83 -6.00
CA ILE A 107 -7.24 3.47 -6.99
C ILE A 107 -6.06 2.79 -6.29
N VAL A 108 -5.70 1.62 -6.81
CA VAL A 108 -4.52 0.85 -6.43
C VAL A 108 -3.62 0.76 -7.66
N TRP A 109 -2.51 1.50 -7.66
CA TRP A 109 -1.49 1.32 -8.68
C TRP A 109 -0.66 0.09 -8.38
N THR A 110 -0.30 -0.65 -9.43
CA THR A 110 0.54 -1.83 -9.30
C THR A 110 1.72 -1.74 -10.26
N HIS A 111 2.90 -2.09 -9.78
CA HIS A 111 4.09 -2.22 -10.59
C HIS A 111 4.88 -3.46 -10.15
N PRO A 112 5.27 -4.37 -11.09
CA PRO A 112 5.82 -5.67 -10.73
C PRO A 112 7.25 -5.63 -10.17
N TYR A 113 8.00 -4.56 -10.43
CA TYR A 113 9.42 -4.44 -10.07
C TYR A 113 9.67 -3.21 -9.23
N VAL A 114 10.24 -3.39 -8.05
CA VAL A 114 10.57 -2.29 -7.12
C VAL A 114 11.68 -1.42 -7.69
N GLU A 115 12.65 -2.03 -8.35
CA GLU A 115 13.84 -1.38 -8.92
C GLU A 115 13.47 -0.36 -10.00
N ASP A 116 12.48 -0.66 -10.83
CA ASP A 116 12.02 0.24 -11.88
C ASP A 116 11.44 1.54 -11.28
N LEU A 117 10.81 1.43 -10.11
CA LEU A 117 10.23 2.58 -9.43
C LEU A 117 11.27 3.47 -8.75
N ALA A 118 12.44 2.94 -8.40
CA ALA A 118 13.51 3.69 -7.77
C ALA A 118 14.13 4.74 -8.73
N ILE A 119 13.99 4.56 -10.05
CA ILE A 119 14.45 5.53 -11.06
C ILE A 119 13.42 6.60 -11.40
N GLU A 120 12.18 6.46 -10.94
CA GLU A 120 11.13 7.45 -11.16
C GLU A 120 11.37 8.72 -10.33
N PRO A 121 10.90 9.90 -10.79
CA PRO A 121 11.02 11.12 -10.00
C PRO A 121 10.38 11.01 -8.63
N GLN A 122 11.09 11.37 -7.57
CA GLN A 122 10.62 11.26 -6.18
C GLN A 122 9.28 11.96 -5.91
N GLY A 123 8.93 12.97 -6.71
CA GLY A 123 7.64 13.66 -6.64
C GLY A 123 6.43 12.76 -6.85
N LEU A 124 6.59 11.62 -7.54
CA LEU A 124 5.58 10.60 -7.74
C LEU A 124 5.00 10.12 -6.41
N TYR A 125 5.87 9.84 -5.45
CA TYR A 125 5.49 9.25 -4.17
C TYR A 125 4.74 10.21 -3.23
N ASN A 126 4.57 11.47 -3.62
CA ASN A 126 3.72 12.42 -2.89
C ASN A 126 2.22 12.21 -3.14
N TYR A 127 1.84 11.38 -4.10
CA TYR A 127 0.44 11.18 -4.48
C TYR A 127 -0.17 9.88 -3.97
N MET A 128 0.65 8.93 -3.49
CA MET A 128 0.18 7.59 -3.16
C MET A 128 0.96 6.98 -1.98
N LEU A 129 0.34 6.05 -1.27
CA LEU A 129 0.94 5.32 -0.17
C LEU A 129 1.65 4.07 -0.72
N PRO A 130 2.98 4.00 -0.69
CA PRO A 130 3.69 2.85 -1.22
C PRO A 130 3.66 1.66 -0.27
N VAL A 131 3.51 0.47 -0.85
CA VAL A 131 3.62 -0.83 -0.20
C VAL A 131 4.57 -1.68 -1.04
N ILE A 132 5.58 -2.27 -0.42
CA ILE A 132 6.48 -3.21 -1.08
C ILE A 132 5.94 -4.61 -0.84
N SER A 133 5.37 -5.23 -1.88
CA SER A 133 4.70 -6.53 -1.75
C SER A 133 5.65 -7.68 -1.45
N GLU A 134 6.91 -7.58 -1.86
CA GLU A 134 7.95 -8.60 -1.59
C GLU A 134 8.16 -8.87 -0.10
N CYS A 135 7.85 -7.89 0.75
CA CYS A 135 7.93 -8.05 2.22
C CYS A 135 6.83 -8.94 2.79
N PHE A 136 5.80 -9.22 2.01
CA PHE A 136 4.61 -9.92 2.48
C PHE A 136 4.39 -11.24 1.74
N VAL A 137 4.55 -11.24 0.43
CA VAL A 137 4.14 -12.35 -0.43
C VAL A 137 5.22 -13.42 -0.47
N GLY A 138 4.86 -14.64 -0.06
CA GLY A 138 5.67 -15.83 -0.25
C GLY A 138 5.50 -16.45 -1.64
N THR A 139 5.52 -17.76 -1.72
CA THR A 139 5.19 -18.47 -2.96
C THR A 139 3.68 -18.33 -3.22
N VAL A 140 3.33 -17.80 -4.38
CA VAL A 140 1.91 -17.58 -4.75
C VAL A 140 1.13 -18.89 -4.73
N SER A 141 0.00 -18.87 -4.05
CA SER A 141 -0.99 -19.94 -4.09
C SER A 141 -1.87 -19.77 -5.33
N SER A 142 -2.29 -20.89 -5.93
CA SER A 142 -3.28 -20.87 -7.02
C SER A 142 -4.73 -20.70 -6.55
N LEU A 143 -4.93 -20.40 -5.28
CA LEU A 143 -6.25 -20.32 -4.66
C LEU A 143 -6.85 -18.94 -4.84
N GLU A 144 -8.08 -18.88 -5.33
CA GLU A 144 -8.83 -17.64 -5.48
C GLU A 144 -9.26 -17.07 -4.11
N PRO A 145 -9.31 -15.73 -3.95
CA PRO A 145 -9.86 -15.12 -2.75
C PRO A 145 -11.32 -15.51 -2.54
N TYR A 146 -11.69 -15.76 -1.29
CA TYR A 146 -13.05 -16.13 -0.93
C TYR A 146 -13.90 -14.87 -0.66
N ALA A 147 -15.05 -14.79 -1.34
CA ALA A 147 -16.09 -13.83 -1.06
C ALA A 147 -17.02 -14.36 0.01
N GLY A 148 -16.87 -13.91 1.25
CA GLY A 148 -17.82 -14.18 2.32
C GLY A 148 -19.17 -13.50 2.10
N LYS A 149 -20.12 -13.74 3.02
CA LYS A 149 -21.34 -12.94 3.05
C LYS A 149 -20.97 -11.51 3.41
N ARG A 150 -21.38 -10.56 2.57
CA ARG A 150 -21.20 -9.14 2.83
C ARG A 150 -21.81 -8.80 4.18
N SER A 151 -21.01 -8.36 5.13
CA SER A 151 -21.50 -7.83 6.39
C SER A 151 -21.83 -6.36 6.21
N GLU A 152 -23.10 -5.99 6.31
CA GLU A 152 -23.51 -4.58 6.27
C GLU A 152 -22.87 -3.78 7.42
N ASP A 153 -22.53 -4.42 8.52
CA ASP A 153 -21.89 -3.81 9.68
C ASP A 153 -20.42 -3.43 9.47
N PHE A 154 -19.78 -3.95 8.41
CA PHE A 154 -18.37 -3.70 8.13
C PHE A 154 -18.13 -2.42 7.33
N ILE A 155 -19.14 -1.91 6.66
CA ILE A 155 -19.04 -0.71 5.84
C ILE A 155 -19.13 0.51 6.75
N GLY A 156 -18.01 1.12 7.07
CA GLY A 156 -17.95 2.39 7.78
C GLY A 156 -17.33 2.36 9.17
N TYR A 157 -16.68 1.26 9.59
CA TYR A 157 -15.87 1.29 10.80
C TYR A 157 -14.68 2.25 10.61
N VAL A 158 -14.71 3.36 11.32
CA VAL A 158 -13.60 4.30 11.42
C VAL A 158 -13.15 4.28 12.87
N PRO A 159 -11.88 3.97 13.15
CA PRO A 159 -11.35 4.02 14.50
C PRO A 159 -11.56 5.39 15.15
N LYS A 160 -12.00 5.41 16.40
CA LYS A 160 -12.21 6.66 17.16
C LYS A 160 -10.93 7.14 17.84
N ASP A 161 -10.06 6.19 18.17
CA ASP A 161 -8.80 6.47 18.82
C ASP A 161 -7.70 6.73 17.79
N THR A 162 -6.71 7.52 18.17
CA THR A 162 -5.56 7.80 17.30
C THR A 162 -4.28 7.35 17.97
N HIS A 163 -3.45 6.62 17.23
CA HIS A 163 -2.12 6.21 17.65
C HIS A 163 -1.07 6.96 16.83
N PRO A 164 -0.46 8.03 17.36
CA PRO A 164 0.51 8.82 16.61
C PRO A 164 1.71 7.97 16.17
N LEU A 165 2.37 8.40 15.10
CA LEU A 165 3.62 7.79 14.67
C LEU A 165 4.70 7.96 15.74
N ARG A 166 5.41 6.87 16.03
CA ARG A 166 6.43 6.80 17.08
C ARG A 166 7.85 6.92 16.52
N ILE A 167 8.07 6.51 15.27
CA ILE A 167 9.38 6.61 14.63
C ILE A 167 9.67 8.07 14.29
N ALA A 168 10.69 8.63 14.91
CA ALA A 168 11.03 10.05 14.77
C ALA A 168 11.52 10.42 13.35
N ALA A 169 12.06 9.45 12.62
CA ALA A 169 12.64 9.63 11.29
C ALA A 169 11.62 10.01 10.21
N PHE A 170 10.31 9.83 10.43
CA PHE A 170 9.29 10.30 9.49
C PHE A 170 9.44 11.77 9.07
N LYS A 171 10.01 12.60 9.94
CA LYS A 171 10.30 14.01 9.63
C LYS A 171 11.48 14.21 8.68
N LYS A 172 12.33 13.18 8.54
CA LYS A 172 13.53 13.20 7.68
C LYS A 172 13.25 12.68 6.27
N LEU A 173 12.13 11.97 6.08
CA LEU A 173 11.75 11.32 4.82
C LEU A 173 11.40 12.34 3.75
N GLY A 174 11.93 13.30 3.36
CA GLY A 174 11.76 14.21 2.21
C GLY A 174 10.38 14.25 1.51
N ILE A 175 9.34 13.68 2.11
CA ILE A 175 7.98 13.62 1.58
C ILE A 175 7.17 14.88 1.89
N SER A 176 6.13 15.14 1.10
CA SER A 176 5.27 16.28 1.32
C SER A 176 4.52 16.18 2.66
N LYS A 177 4.21 17.35 3.24
CA LYS A 177 3.40 17.39 4.47
C LYS A 177 1.99 16.77 4.27
N ALA A 178 1.47 16.82 3.05
CA ALA A 178 0.17 16.22 2.72
C ALA A 178 0.26 14.70 2.79
N LEU A 179 1.26 14.10 2.14
CA LEU A 179 1.48 12.66 2.20
C LEU A 179 1.77 12.20 3.63
N LEU A 180 2.61 12.91 4.38
CA LEU A 180 2.90 12.56 5.77
C LEU A 180 1.64 12.54 6.65
N ARG A 181 0.73 13.49 6.45
CA ARG A 181 -0.56 13.52 7.17
C ARG A 181 -1.44 12.33 6.79
N GLN A 182 -1.54 12.02 5.49
CA GLN A 182 -2.32 10.90 5.00
C GLN A 182 -1.77 9.57 5.52
N LEU A 183 -0.45 9.38 5.40
CA LEU A 183 0.25 8.20 5.92
C LEU A 183 0.07 8.05 7.43
N SER A 184 0.24 9.14 8.19
CA SER A 184 0.04 9.14 9.64
C SER A 184 -1.37 8.72 10.02
N ARG A 185 -2.38 9.20 9.30
CA ARG A 185 -3.77 8.85 9.55
C ARG A 185 -4.04 7.37 9.26
N VAL A 186 -3.61 6.89 8.09
CA VAL A 186 -3.81 5.50 7.68
C VAL A 186 -3.10 4.53 8.62
N ILE A 187 -1.83 4.77 8.97
CA ILE A 187 -1.08 3.91 9.90
C ILE A 187 -1.68 3.98 11.31
N SER A 188 -2.12 5.17 11.77
CA SER A 188 -2.74 5.31 13.08
C SER A 188 -3.98 4.42 13.22
N ASP A 189 -4.88 4.48 12.24
CA ASP A 189 -6.11 3.69 12.25
C ASP A 189 -5.81 2.19 12.08
N ALA A 190 -4.87 1.85 11.22
CA ALA A 190 -4.44 0.46 11.05
C ALA A 190 -3.85 -0.13 12.34
N LYS A 191 -3.07 0.65 13.11
CA LYS A 191 -2.55 0.21 14.42
C LYS A 191 -3.67 -0.08 15.42
N VAL A 192 -4.73 0.73 15.41
CA VAL A 192 -5.92 0.47 16.26
C VAL A 192 -6.60 -0.84 15.87
N MET A 193 -6.71 -1.11 14.56
CA MET A 193 -7.35 -2.35 14.06
C MET A 193 -6.54 -3.61 14.41
N VAL A 194 -5.21 -3.52 14.40
CA VAL A 194 -4.34 -4.64 14.79
C VAL A 194 -4.37 -4.88 16.30
N ASP A 195 -4.63 -3.82 17.09
CA ASP A 195 -4.72 -3.84 18.56
C ASP A 195 -3.52 -4.53 19.24
N SER A 196 -2.31 -4.31 18.68
CA SER A 196 -1.08 -4.86 19.22
C SER A 196 -0.02 -3.75 19.36
N PRO A 197 0.26 -3.29 20.59
CA PRO A 197 1.30 -2.30 20.83
C PRO A 197 2.69 -2.73 20.36
N GLU A 198 2.95 -4.04 20.37
CA GLU A 198 4.22 -4.63 19.92
C GLU A 198 4.40 -4.48 18.41
N ARG A 199 3.31 -4.54 17.63
CA ARG A 199 3.31 -4.39 16.17
C ARG A 199 3.30 -2.94 15.70
N ALA A 200 3.12 -1.98 16.60
CA ALA A 200 2.97 -0.57 16.22
C ALA A 200 4.18 -0.02 15.46
N LYS A 201 5.40 -0.39 15.85
CA LYS A 201 6.62 0.03 15.14
C LYS A 201 6.87 -0.77 13.88
N ASP A 202 6.50 -2.05 13.87
CA ASP A 202 6.55 -2.88 12.66
C ASP A 202 5.70 -2.27 11.55
N MET A 203 4.47 -1.84 11.88
CA MET A 203 3.58 -1.19 10.92
C MET A 203 4.15 0.14 10.40
N GLU A 204 4.74 0.95 11.29
CA GLU A 204 5.38 2.19 10.86
C GLU A 204 6.59 1.94 9.95
N MET A 205 7.36 0.88 10.21
CA MET A 205 8.48 0.50 9.38
C MET A 205 8.02 -0.05 8.04
N LEU A 206 7.13 -1.06 8.02
CA LEU A 206 6.67 -1.76 6.82
C LEU A 206 5.86 -0.89 5.86
N PHE A 207 5.02 0.03 6.38
CA PHE A 207 4.11 0.83 5.57
C PHE A 207 4.51 2.31 5.47
N GLY A 208 5.58 2.71 6.12
CA GLY A 208 6.00 4.10 6.12
C GLY A 208 7.47 4.27 5.78
N VAL A 209 8.37 3.93 6.69
CA VAL A 209 9.80 4.23 6.52
C VAL A 209 10.40 3.43 5.37
N MET A 210 10.27 2.10 5.40
CA MET A 210 10.93 1.22 4.44
C MET A 210 10.48 1.48 2.99
N PRO A 211 9.17 1.49 2.66
CA PRO A 211 8.77 1.71 1.27
C PRO A 211 9.23 3.06 0.72
N ILE A 212 9.14 4.11 1.51
CA ILE A 212 9.58 5.44 1.09
C ILE A 212 11.09 5.46 0.90
N CYS A 213 11.88 4.94 1.85
CA CYS A 213 13.34 4.92 1.75
C CYS A 213 13.82 4.13 0.53
N VAL A 214 13.24 2.95 0.29
CA VAL A 214 13.61 2.10 -0.85
C VAL A 214 13.30 2.80 -2.17
N LEU A 215 12.08 3.33 -2.33
CA LEU A 215 11.65 3.95 -3.58
C LEU A 215 12.26 5.33 -3.84
N THR A 216 12.78 6.00 -2.81
CA THR A 216 13.40 7.33 -2.96
C THR A 216 14.92 7.32 -2.79
N GLY A 217 15.52 6.13 -2.62
CA GLY A 217 16.98 5.99 -2.43
C GLY A 217 17.49 6.54 -1.10
N GLN A 218 16.62 6.69 -0.08
CA GLN A 218 16.99 7.21 1.24
C GLN A 218 17.42 6.10 2.21
N LEU A 219 18.25 5.16 1.75
CA LEU A 219 18.63 3.97 2.52
C LEU A 219 19.40 4.30 3.80
N ASP A 220 20.15 5.41 3.82
CA ASP A 220 20.83 5.88 5.04
C ASP A 220 19.84 6.24 6.15
N VAL A 221 18.71 6.85 5.81
CA VAL A 221 17.66 7.14 6.80
C VAL A 221 17.07 5.84 7.36
N MET A 222 16.86 4.84 6.50
CA MET A 222 16.40 3.53 6.94
C MET A 222 17.39 2.85 7.88
N ARG A 223 18.70 2.90 7.58
CA ARG A 223 19.78 2.38 8.43
C ARG A 223 19.79 3.06 9.80
N GLU A 224 19.72 4.40 9.85
CA GLU A 224 19.60 5.16 11.11
C GLU A 224 18.39 4.70 11.95
N VAL A 225 17.24 4.43 11.32
CA VAL A 225 16.04 3.96 12.02
C VAL A 225 16.26 2.59 12.63
N LEU A 226 16.85 1.65 11.89
CA LEU A 226 17.10 0.29 12.37
C LEU A 226 18.06 0.25 13.56
N GLU A 227 19.03 1.17 13.59
CA GLU A 227 19.99 1.32 14.69
C GLU A 227 19.37 2.01 15.91
N ALA A 228 18.58 3.06 15.70
CA ALA A 228 18.05 3.91 16.78
C ALA A 228 16.78 3.37 17.43
N GLU A 229 15.93 2.65 16.67
CA GLU A 229 14.60 2.26 17.12
C GLU A 229 14.60 0.86 17.75
N SER A 230 14.36 0.82 19.05
CA SER A 230 14.03 -0.43 19.76
C SER A 230 12.55 -0.79 19.54
N GLY A 231 12.22 -2.07 19.48
CA GLY A 231 10.84 -2.56 19.39
C GLY A 231 10.33 -2.76 17.94
N ILE A 232 11.20 -2.65 16.94
CA ILE A 232 10.98 -3.24 15.61
C ILE A 232 11.37 -4.73 15.72
N SER A 233 10.49 -5.62 15.27
CA SER A 233 10.70 -7.06 15.32
C SER A 233 11.90 -7.49 14.47
N SER A 234 12.50 -8.63 14.83
CA SER A 234 13.62 -9.19 14.08
C SER A 234 13.24 -9.57 12.63
N ALA A 235 12.00 -9.99 12.42
CA ALA A 235 11.49 -10.30 11.09
C ALA A 235 11.46 -9.05 10.19
N VAL A 236 10.89 -7.95 10.68
CA VAL A 236 10.83 -6.68 9.93
C VAL A 236 12.22 -6.08 9.72
N LYS A 237 13.10 -6.20 10.72
CA LYS A 237 14.51 -5.79 10.55
C LYS A 237 15.21 -6.58 9.44
N ALA A 238 15.02 -7.89 9.41
CA ALA A 238 15.63 -8.74 8.38
C ALA A 238 15.14 -8.37 6.97
N GLU A 239 13.86 -8.07 6.81
CA GLU A 239 13.33 -7.59 5.53
C GLU A 239 13.94 -6.25 5.12
N ALA A 240 14.03 -5.28 6.03
CA ALA A 240 14.64 -3.99 5.72
C ALA A 240 16.16 -4.11 5.39
N GLU A 241 16.87 -5.00 6.08
CA GLU A 241 18.28 -5.26 5.82
C GLU A 241 18.56 -5.89 4.45
N ARG A 242 17.57 -6.55 3.82
CA ARG A 242 17.73 -7.06 2.44
C ARG A 242 18.02 -5.92 1.48
N TYR A 243 17.27 -4.83 1.57
CA TYR A 243 17.46 -3.65 0.73
C TYR A 243 18.73 -2.86 1.04
N LEU A 244 19.33 -3.05 2.21
CA LEU A 244 20.62 -2.41 2.58
C LEU A 244 21.85 -3.19 2.12
N LYS A 245 21.68 -4.45 1.71
CA LYS A 245 22.79 -5.33 1.28
C LYS A 245 23.06 -5.26 -0.22
N ASP A 246 22.10 -4.79 -0.98
CA ASP A 246 22.17 -4.71 -2.45
C ASP A 246 22.85 -3.40 -2.92
N GLU A 247 23.40 -2.61 -1.98
CA GLU A 247 24.31 -1.48 -2.24
C GLU A 247 25.77 -1.98 -2.28
#